data_8ced5535ba37e126e0e15cb03d8d1cea
#
_entry.id   8ced5535ba37e126e0e15cb03d8d1cea
#
_cell.length_a   1.000
_cell.length_b   1.000
_cell.length_c   1.000
_cell.angle_alpha   90.00
_cell.angle_beta   90.00
_cell.angle_gamma   90.00
#
_symmetry.space_group_name_H-M   'P 1'
#
loop_
_entity.id
_entity.type
_entity.pdbx_description
1 polymer ?
#
loop_
_entity_poly.entity_id
_entity_poly.type
_entity_poly.pdbx_seq_one_letter_code
_entity_poly.pdbx_strand_id
1 'polypeptide(L)'
;MWSVSVFILVLLMRGASSDSLIVVPGSSIYGGFTLTWLIAFFGIAISFPFGVILALGRTSKLPVIRIICTAVIELVRSVPFITWLFFGSVMLTLFLPKGVEFDEVLRAIVVTAIFSSAYLAENVRGGLQSINNGQFEAADAVGLSTLQRITLIIMPQALRA
;
A
#
# COMPACT_ATOMS: atom_id res chain seq x y z
N MET A 1 20.64 -24.15 -0.62
CA MET A 1 20.32 -22.94 -1.41
C MET A 1 19.72 -21.82 -0.56
N TRP A 2 18.73 -22.04 0.28
CA TRP A 2 18.11 -21.00 1.11
C TRP A 2 19.07 -20.33 2.11
N SER A 3 20.02 -21.06 2.69
CA SER A 3 21.01 -20.52 3.62
C SER A 3 21.95 -19.48 2.99
N VAL A 4 22.34 -19.71 1.73
CA VAL A 4 23.18 -18.76 0.96
C VAL A 4 22.38 -17.50 0.63
N SER A 5 21.11 -17.63 0.26
CA SER A 5 20.23 -16.48 -0.01
C SER A 5 19.99 -15.65 1.24
N VAL A 6 19.76 -16.30 2.38
CA VAL A 6 19.60 -15.62 3.67
C VAL A 6 20.92 -14.94 4.10
N PHE A 7 22.06 -15.59 3.88
CA PHE A 7 23.36 -15.01 4.18
C PHE A 7 23.67 -13.78 3.31
N ILE A 8 23.41 -13.88 2.00
CA ILE A 8 23.54 -12.74 1.07
C ILE A 8 22.57 -11.61 1.47
N LEU A 9 21.34 -11.94 1.83
CA LEU A 9 20.35 -10.96 2.27
C LEU A 9 20.80 -10.25 3.55
N VAL A 10 21.35 -10.99 4.52
CA VAL A 10 21.90 -10.43 5.76
C VAL A 10 23.14 -9.55 5.48
N LEU A 11 24.02 -9.95 4.55
CA LEU A 11 25.16 -9.13 4.13
C LEU A 11 24.72 -7.83 3.44
N LEU A 12 23.73 -7.93 2.54
CA LEU A 12 23.16 -6.76 1.88
C LEU A 12 22.41 -5.85 2.87
N MET A 13 21.78 -6.43 3.88
CA MET A 13 21.11 -5.70 4.95
C MET A 13 22.10 -4.94 5.85
N ARG A 14 23.28 -5.48 6.09
CA ARG A 14 24.26 -4.86 6.98
C ARG A 14 25.07 -3.74 6.32
N GLY A 15 25.02 -3.59 4.99
CA GLY A 15 26.02 -2.76 4.30
C GLY A 15 27.45 -3.29 4.56
N ALA A 16 28.33 -3.19 3.60
CA ALA A 16 29.71 -3.68 3.72
C ALA A 16 30.61 -2.80 4.61
N SER A 17 30.16 -2.37 5.78
CA SER A 17 30.97 -1.67 6.76
C SER A 17 31.43 -2.63 7.87
N SER A 18 32.72 -2.83 7.92
CA SER A 18 33.43 -3.90 8.61
C SER A 18 33.53 -3.79 10.13
N ASP A 19 32.85 -2.89 10.82
CA ASP A 19 33.22 -2.58 12.19
C ASP A 19 32.17 -2.66 13.31
N SER A 20 31.02 -3.27 13.11
CA SER A 20 30.13 -3.49 14.27
C SER A 20 29.14 -4.62 14.11
N LEU A 21 29.44 -5.73 14.78
CA LEU A 21 28.59 -6.92 14.85
C LEU A 21 27.35 -6.76 15.72
N ILE A 22 27.23 -5.70 16.51
CA ILE A 22 26.09 -5.49 17.43
C ILE A 22 25.89 -3.99 17.68
N VAL A 23 25.26 -3.28 16.78
CA VAL A 23 24.61 -2.01 17.12
C VAL A 23 23.25 -2.03 16.49
N VAL A 24 22.19 -1.80 17.27
CA VAL A 24 20.85 -1.52 16.75
C VAL A 24 20.87 -0.08 16.28
N PRO A 25 20.98 0.17 15.01
CA PRO A 25 21.22 1.49 14.50
C PRO A 25 19.93 2.15 14.09
N GLY A 26 19.90 3.46 14.20
CA GLY A 26 18.90 4.25 13.50
C GLY A 26 18.92 3.97 11.98
N SER A 27 17.89 4.37 11.30
CA SER A 27 17.66 4.12 9.86
C SER A 27 18.81 4.50 8.93
N SER A 28 19.74 5.34 9.40
CA SER A 28 20.93 5.81 8.66
C SER A 28 21.98 4.72 8.34
N ILE A 29 21.87 3.54 8.94
CA ILE A 29 22.86 2.46 8.78
C ILE A 29 22.41 1.36 7.82
N TYR A 30 21.13 1.35 7.43
CA TYR A 30 20.68 0.43 6.41
C TYR A 30 21.21 0.85 5.03
N GLY A 31 21.86 -0.07 4.32
CA GLY A 31 22.24 0.16 2.93
C GLY A 31 21.01 0.45 2.06
N GLY A 32 21.17 1.23 0.99
CA GLY A 32 20.07 1.65 0.13
C GLY A 32 19.21 0.50 -0.41
N PHE A 33 19.81 -0.66 -0.64
CA PHE A 33 19.08 -1.88 -1.07
C PHE A 33 18.11 -2.37 0.02
N THR A 34 18.54 -2.40 1.27
CA THR A 34 17.68 -2.80 2.40
C THR A 34 16.52 -1.84 2.60
N LEU A 35 16.80 -0.54 2.55
CA LEU A 35 15.76 0.49 2.65
C LEU A 35 14.72 0.34 1.54
N THR A 36 15.18 0.09 0.30
CA THR A 36 14.28 -0.15 -0.83
C THR A 36 13.37 -1.35 -0.57
N TRP A 37 13.91 -2.48 -0.09
CA TRP A 37 13.11 -3.66 0.24
C TRP A 37 12.12 -3.42 1.38
N LEU A 38 12.54 -2.73 2.44
CA LEU A 38 11.65 -2.40 3.56
C LEU A 38 10.49 -1.51 3.11
N ILE A 39 10.80 -0.44 2.39
CA ILE A 39 9.77 0.49 1.89
C ILE A 39 8.84 -0.22 0.92
N ALA A 40 9.37 -1.03 -0.02
CA ALA A 40 8.55 -1.76 -0.98
C ALA A 40 7.65 -2.79 -0.29
N PHE A 41 8.20 -3.63 0.60
CA PHE A 41 7.45 -4.67 1.27
C PHE A 41 6.32 -4.11 2.13
N PHE A 42 6.67 -3.20 3.05
CA PHE A 42 5.66 -2.61 3.94
C PHE A 42 4.71 -1.67 3.20
N GLY A 43 5.22 -0.88 2.25
CA GLY A 43 4.40 0.00 1.42
C GLY A 43 3.34 -0.79 0.64
N ILE A 44 3.71 -1.89 -0.02
CA ILE A 44 2.78 -2.75 -0.78
C ILE A 44 1.83 -3.48 0.18
N ALA A 45 2.35 -4.08 1.26
CA ALA A 45 1.52 -4.82 2.21
C ALA A 45 0.42 -3.95 2.83
N ILE A 46 0.77 -2.72 3.21
CA ILE A 46 -0.17 -1.75 3.78
C ILE A 46 -1.11 -1.20 2.70
N SER A 47 -0.61 -0.96 1.48
CA SER A 47 -1.43 -0.41 0.39
C SER A 47 -2.56 -1.34 -0.04
N PHE A 48 -2.39 -2.66 0.11
CA PHE A 48 -3.38 -3.64 -0.35
C PHE A 48 -4.75 -3.48 0.32
N PRO A 49 -4.88 -3.53 1.66
CA PRO A 49 -6.18 -3.36 2.30
C PRO A 49 -6.79 -1.98 2.03
N PHE A 50 -5.98 -0.91 2.05
CA PHE A 50 -6.48 0.43 1.78
C PHE A 50 -6.94 0.60 0.32
N GLY A 51 -6.20 0.05 -0.63
CA GLY A 51 -6.58 0.08 -2.04
C GLY A 51 -7.90 -0.65 -2.32
N VAL A 52 -8.09 -1.82 -1.70
CA VAL A 52 -9.36 -2.56 -1.78
C VAL A 52 -10.52 -1.76 -1.19
N ILE A 53 -10.32 -1.16 0.00
CA ILE A 53 -11.35 -0.33 0.65
C ILE A 53 -11.71 0.87 -0.24
N LEU A 54 -10.72 1.57 -0.80
CA LEU A 54 -10.94 2.70 -1.70
C LEU A 54 -11.68 2.28 -2.98
N ALA A 55 -11.33 1.13 -3.58
CA ALA A 55 -12.01 0.60 -4.76
C ALA A 55 -13.49 0.28 -4.49
N LEU A 56 -13.76 -0.42 -3.38
CA LEU A 56 -15.12 -0.72 -2.96
C LEU A 56 -15.92 0.55 -2.62
N GLY A 57 -15.28 1.51 -1.96
CA GLY A 57 -15.87 2.79 -1.65
C GLY A 57 -16.25 3.59 -2.91
N ARG A 58 -15.35 3.61 -3.91
CA ARG A 58 -15.61 4.28 -5.20
C ARG A 58 -16.74 3.63 -5.99
N THR A 59 -16.96 2.33 -5.84
CA THR A 59 -18.08 1.60 -6.47
C THR A 59 -19.35 1.57 -5.63
N SER A 60 -19.34 2.16 -4.45
CA SER A 60 -20.45 2.19 -3.52
C SER A 60 -21.69 2.92 -4.08
N LYS A 61 -22.87 2.45 -3.71
CA LYS A 61 -24.15 3.11 -3.98
C LYS A 61 -24.37 4.38 -3.15
N LEU A 62 -23.61 4.55 -2.06
CA LEU A 62 -23.68 5.72 -1.17
C LEU A 62 -22.90 6.89 -1.79
N PRO A 63 -23.57 8.00 -2.17
CA PRO A 63 -22.94 9.07 -2.93
C PRO A 63 -21.79 9.74 -2.18
N VAL A 64 -21.92 9.92 -0.87
CA VAL A 64 -20.88 10.55 -0.04
C VAL A 64 -19.60 9.71 -0.04
N ILE A 65 -19.71 8.41 0.22
CA ILE A 65 -18.56 7.49 0.25
C ILE A 65 -17.89 7.45 -1.12
N ARG A 66 -18.69 7.35 -2.18
CA ARG A 66 -18.18 7.34 -3.55
C ARG A 66 -17.40 8.60 -3.88
N ILE A 67 -17.94 9.79 -3.55
CA ILE A 67 -17.29 11.07 -3.82
C ILE A 67 -15.96 11.18 -3.05
N ILE A 68 -15.96 10.86 -1.75
CA ILE A 68 -14.75 10.93 -0.92
C ILE A 68 -13.67 9.98 -1.46
N CYS A 69 -14.00 8.71 -1.70
CA CYS A 69 -13.03 7.73 -2.22
C CYS A 69 -12.51 8.14 -3.60
N THR A 70 -13.37 8.63 -4.48
CA THR A 70 -12.96 9.13 -5.80
C THR A 70 -12.01 10.31 -5.67
N ALA A 71 -12.36 11.30 -4.85
CA ALA A 71 -11.53 12.49 -4.65
C ALA A 71 -10.14 12.12 -4.10
N VAL A 72 -10.06 11.23 -3.11
CA VAL A 72 -8.79 10.75 -2.56
C VAL A 72 -7.95 10.06 -3.63
N ILE A 73 -8.54 9.12 -4.39
CA ILE A 73 -7.82 8.39 -5.44
C ILE A 73 -7.28 9.36 -6.50
N GLU A 74 -8.11 10.27 -6.97
CA GLU A 74 -7.73 11.21 -8.03
C GLU A 74 -6.72 12.24 -7.55
N LEU A 75 -6.86 12.77 -6.34
CA LEU A 75 -5.89 13.68 -5.73
C LEU A 75 -4.50 13.01 -5.63
N VAL A 76 -4.44 11.80 -5.08
CA VAL A 76 -3.15 11.11 -4.91
C VAL A 76 -2.51 10.78 -6.25
N ARG A 77 -3.29 10.41 -7.26
CA ARG A 77 -2.79 10.07 -8.60
C ARG A 77 -2.49 11.27 -9.49
N SER A 78 -3.00 12.45 -9.16
CA SER A 78 -2.75 13.67 -9.94
C SER A 78 -1.36 14.25 -9.75
N VAL A 79 -0.66 13.84 -8.69
CA VAL A 79 0.66 14.37 -8.31
C VAL A 79 1.72 13.28 -8.49
N PRO A 80 2.90 13.58 -9.07
CA PRO A 80 3.99 12.62 -9.19
C PRO A 80 4.44 12.07 -7.85
N PHE A 81 4.83 10.77 -7.80
CA PHE A 81 5.24 10.10 -6.57
C PHE A 81 6.40 10.81 -5.85
N ILE A 82 7.36 11.36 -6.61
CA ILE A 82 8.49 12.09 -6.04
C ILE A 82 8.05 13.30 -5.21
N THR A 83 6.98 13.99 -5.64
CA THR A 83 6.43 15.13 -4.92
C THR A 83 5.82 14.69 -3.57
N TRP A 84 5.13 13.53 -3.55
CA TRP A 84 4.62 12.94 -2.31
C TRP A 84 5.73 12.54 -1.36
N LEU A 85 6.84 11.94 -1.87
CA LEU A 85 8.00 11.63 -1.05
C LEU A 85 8.63 12.88 -0.46
N PHE A 86 8.79 13.93 -1.25
CA PHE A 86 9.32 15.22 -0.76
C PHE A 86 8.41 15.83 0.31
N PHE A 87 7.10 15.81 0.08
CA PHE A 87 6.12 16.26 1.07
C PHE A 87 6.24 15.48 2.38
N GLY A 88 6.27 14.16 2.33
CA GLY A 88 6.38 13.31 3.53
C GLY A 88 7.75 13.43 4.23
N SER A 89 8.82 13.56 3.48
CA SER A 89 10.18 13.63 4.07
C SER A 89 10.50 14.99 4.66
N VAL A 90 10.13 16.07 3.98
CA VAL A 90 10.54 17.44 4.33
C VAL A 90 9.38 18.23 4.92
N MET A 91 8.28 18.34 4.18
CA MET A 91 7.20 19.26 4.57
C MET A 91 6.41 18.76 5.78
N LEU A 92 6.20 17.45 5.92
CA LEU A 92 5.44 16.91 7.04
C LEU A 92 6.07 17.28 8.39
N THR A 93 7.40 17.32 8.47
CA THR A 93 8.11 17.70 9.70
C THR A 93 7.82 19.13 10.14
N LEU A 94 7.53 20.04 9.21
CA LEU A 94 7.20 21.44 9.52
C LEU A 94 5.81 21.59 10.15
N PHE A 95 4.92 20.64 9.91
CA PHE A 95 3.54 20.65 10.45
C PHE A 95 3.40 19.86 11.76
N LEU A 96 4.44 19.12 12.16
CA LEU A 96 4.41 18.37 13.41
C LEU A 96 4.66 19.28 14.62
N PRO A 97 4.01 18.99 15.76
CA PRO A 97 4.30 19.68 17.02
C PRO A 97 5.76 19.50 17.43
N LYS A 98 6.33 20.50 18.11
CA LYS A 98 7.70 20.41 18.65
C LYS A 98 7.82 19.18 19.57
N GLY A 99 8.85 18.37 19.31
CA GLY A 99 9.15 17.16 20.08
C GLY A 99 8.49 15.88 19.52
N VAL A 100 7.75 15.95 18.43
CA VAL A 100 7.26 14.77 17.70
C VAL A 100 8.12 14.57 16.46
N GLU A 101 8.95 13.52 16.49
CA GLU A 101 9.79 13.13 15.36
C GLU A 101 9.34 11.75 14.85
N PHE A 102 9.06 11.65 13.56
CA PHE A 102 8.85 10.38 12.90
C PHE A 102 10.10 10.02 12.09
N ASP A 103 10.52 8.78 12.21
CA ASP A 103 11.63 8.24 11.43
C ASP A 103 11.38 8.43 9.92
N GLU A 104 12.44 8.80 9.18
CA GLU A 104 12.36 9.08 7.74
C GLU A 104 11.89 7.87 6.93
N VAL A 105 12.33 6.66 7.32
CA VAL A 105 11.91 5.42 6.67
C VAL A 105 10.44 5.16 6.89
N LEU A 106 9.94 5.39 8.12
CA LEU A 106 8.52 5.26 8.41
C LEU A 106 7.67 6.23 7.57
N ARG A 107 8.11 7.48 7.45
CA ARG A 107 7.44 8.48 6.60
C ARG A 107 7.41 8.02 5.13
N ALA A 108 8.53 7.53 4.61
CA ALA A 108 8.61 7.01 3.25
C ALA A 108 7.69 5.79 3.03
N ILE A 109 7.60 4.87 4.01
CA ILE A 109 6.68 3.73 3.96
C ILE A 109 5.22 4.20 3.91
N VAL A 110 4.83 5.14 4.76
CA VAL A 110 3.45 5.66 4.81
C VAL A 110 3.09 6.35 3.50
N VAL A 111 3.96 7.21 2.98
CA VAL A 111 3.74 7.89 1.69
C VAL A 111 3.62 6.88 0.55
N THR A 112 4.51 5.89 0.50
CA THR A 112 4.48 4.83 -0.50
C THR A 112 3.19 4.02 -0.41
N ALA A 113 2.75 3.69 0.80
CA ALA A 113 1.50 2.97 1.03
C ALA A 113 0.28 3.75 0.56
N ILE A 114 0.19 5.05 0.87
CA ILE A 114 -0.91 5.92 0.42
C ILE A 114 -0.92 6.02 -1.11
N PHE A 115 0.23 6.29 -1.72
CA PHE A 115 0.36 6.41 -3.16
C PHE A 115 -0.01 5.11 -3.87
N SER A 116 0.56 3.98 -3.44
CA SER A 116 0.30 2.67 -4.02
C SER A 116 -1.15 2.24 -3.84
N SER A 117 -1.80 2.61 -2.72
CA SER A 117 -3.21 2.28 -2.48
C SER A 117 -4.15 2.91 -3.51
N ALA A 118 -3.86 4.14 -3.97
CA ALA A 118 -4.67 4.82 -4.97
C ALA A 118 -4.57 4.14 -6.35
N TYR A 119 -3.38 3.66 -6.72
CA TYR A 119 -3.17 2.90 -7.96
C TYR A 119 -3.79 1.51 -7.87
N LEU A 120 -3.62 0.82 -6.73
CA LEU A 120 -4.24 -0.47 -6.48
C LEU A 120 -5.77 -0.37 -6.52
N ALA A 121 -6.34 0.70 -5.98
CA ALA A 121 -7.78 0.94 -6.03
C ALA A 121 -8.32 0.98 -7.47
N GLU A 122 -7.58 1.60 -8.40
CA GLU A 122 -7.96 1.60 -9.81
C GLU A 122 -7.83 0.22 -10.47
N ASN A 123 -6.77 -0.51 -10.16
CA ASN A 123 -6.61 -1.88 -10.66
C ASN A 123 -7.74 -2.78 -10.17
N VAL A 124 -8.05 -2.75 -8.87
CA VAL A 124 -9.18 -3.50 -8.29
C VAL A 124 -10.51 -3.05 -8.89
N ARG A 125 -10.72 -1.75 -9.11
CA ARG A 125 -11.92 -1.24 -9.77
C ARG A 125 -12.04 -1.77 -11.20
N GLY A 126 -10.95 -1.79 -11.96
CA GLY A 126 -10.92 -2.39 -13.29
C GLY A 126 -11.33 -3.86 -13.26
N GLY A 127 -10.77 -4.64 -12.33
CA GLY A 127 -11.13 -6.03 -12.10
C GLY A 127 -12.59 -6.21 -11.68
N LEU A 128 -13.13 -5.35 -10.80
CA LEU A 128 -14.55 -5.39 -10.42
C LEU A 128 -15.49 -5.14 -11.61
N GLN A 129 -15.09 -4.26 -12.53
CA GLN A 129 -15.89 -3.95 -13.72
C GLN A 129 -15.86 -5.05 -14.79
N SER A 130 -14.84 -5.91 -14.78
CA SER A 130 -14.75 -7.04 -15.72
C SER A 130 -15.64 -8.22 -15.34
N ILE A 131 -16.18 -8.25 -14.11
CA ILE A 131 -17.01 -9.35 -13.63
C ILE A 131 -18.41 -9.26 -14.25
N ASN A 132 -18.86 -10.37 -14.81
CA ASN A 132 -20.20 -10.48 -15.38
C ASN A 132 -21.27 -10.30 -14.28
N ASN A 133 -22.33 -9.54 -14.60
CA ASN A 133 -23.47 -9.29 -13.70
C ASN A 133 -24.13 -10.59 -13.22
N GLY A 134 -24.13 -11.64 -14.03
CA GLY A 134 -24.63 -12.96 -13.65
C GLY A 134 -23.95 -13.56 -12.41
N GLN A 135 -22.70 -13.19 -12.10
CA GLN A 135 -22.03 -13.62 -10.85
C GLN A 135 -22.65 -12.96 -9.62
N PHE A 136 -23.06 -11.70 -9.74
CA PHE A 136 -23.76 -10.98 -8.68
C PHE A 136 -25.16 -11.56 -8.47
N GLU A 137 -25.90 -11.79 -9.56
CA GLU A 137 -27.24 -12.35 -9.53
C GLU A 137 -27.25 -13.79 -8.97
N ALA A 138 -26.30 -14.62 -9.40
CA ALA A 138 -26.16 -15.98 -8.88
C ALA A 138 -25.83 -16.00 -7.38
N ALA A 139 -24.95 -15.12 -6.92
CA ALA A 139 -24.62 -15.00 -5.50
C ALA A 139 -25.83 -14.53 -4.66
N ASP A 140 -26.64 -13.63 -5.20
CA ASP A 140 -27.88 -13.17 -4.55
C ASP A 140 -28.96 -14.29 -4.55
N ALA A 141 -29.06 -15.08 -5.63
CA ALA A 141 -30.01 -16.19 -5.73
C ALA A 141 -29.76 -17.31 -4.70
N VAL A 142 -28.49 -17.54 -4.31
CA VAL A 142 -28.14 -18.50 -3.23
C VAL A 142 -28.19 -17.88 -1.85
N GLY A 143 -28.63 -16.63 -1.71
CA GLY A 143 -28.83 -15.96 -0.42
C GLY A 143 -27.57 -15.47 0.28
N LEU A 144 -26.46 -15.23 -0.45
CA LEU A 144 -25.25 -14.69 0.13
C LEU A 144 -25.46 -13.25 0.59
N SER A 145 -24.99 -12.95 1.81
CA SER A 145 -24.92 -11.56 2.26
C SER A 145 -23.94 -10.75 1.41
N THR A 146 -24.08 -9.43 1.41
CA THR A 146 -23.20 -8.53 0.64
C THR A 146 -21.73 -8.77 0.93
N LEU A 147 -21.35 -8.99 2.21
CA LEU A 147 -19.98 -9.26 2.59
C LEU A 147 -19.50 -10.62 2.03
N GLN A 148 -20.30 -11.67 2.17
CA GLN A 148 -19.99 -13.00 1.63
C GLN A 148 -19.85 -12.96 0.11
N ARG A 149 -20.77 -12.30 -0.58
CA ARG A 149 -20.71 -12.11 -2.03
C ARG A 149 -19.40 -11.42 -2.46
N ILE A 150 -19.03 -10.33 -1.78
CA ILE A 150 -17.81 -9.60 -2.11
C ILE A 150 -16.58 -10.45 -1.82
N THR A 151 -16.46 -11.05 -0.62
CA THR A 151 -15.24 -11.73 -0.18
C THR A 151 -15.04 -13.10 -0.82
N LEU A 152 -16.12 -13.87 -1.04
CA LEU A 152 -16.02 -15.26 -1.51
C LEU A 152 -16.12 -15.39 -3.03
N ILE A 153 -16.87 -14.51 -3.70
CA ILE A 153 -17.16 -14.64 -5.13
C ILE A 153 -16.47 -13.54 -5.96
N ILE A 154 -16.72 -12.29 -5.61
CA ILE A 154 -16.35 -11.15 -6.45
C ILE A 154 -14.86 -10.81 -6.34
N MET A 155 -14.34 -10.61 -5.13
CA MET A 155 -12.94 -10.22 -4.93
C MET A 155 -11.94 -11.23 -5.48
N PRO A 156 -12.07 -12.56 -5.27
CA PRO A 156 -11.14 -13.53 -5.84
C PRO A 156 -11.09 -13.51 -7.37
N GLN A 157 -12.21 -13.16 -8.02
CA GLN A 157 -12.26 -13.00 -9.49
C GLN A 157 -11.67 -11.65 -9.91
N ALA A 158 -12.06 -10.55 -9.26
CA ALA A 158 -11.59 -9.21 -9.56
C ALA A 158 -10.06 -9.04 -9.42
N LEU A 159 -9.43 -9.77 -8.48
CA LEU A 159 -7.99 -9.72 -8.26
C LEU A 159 -7.19 -10.55 -9.28
N ARG A 160 -7.85 -11.36 -10.12
CA ARG A 160 -7.23 -12.15 -11.19
C ARG A 160 -7.36 -11.53 -12.58
N ALA A 161 -8.28 -10.59 -12.72
CA ALA A 161 -8.53 -9.89 -13.98
C ALA A 161 -7.52 -8.76 -14.18
#